data_6640d8a0d0a4514ebfcdba8a02e863d0
#
_entry.id   6640d8a0d0a4514ebfcdba8a02e863d0
#
_cell.length_a   1.000
_cell.length_b   1.000
_cell.length_c   1.000
_cell.angle_alpha   90.00
_cell.angle_beta   90.00
_cell.angle_gamma   90.00
#
_symmetry.space_group_name_H-M   'P 1'
#
loop_
_entity.id
_entity.type
_entity.pdbx_description
1 polymer ?
#
loop_
_entity_poly.entity_id
_entity_poly.type
_entity_poly.pdbx_seq_one_letter_code
_entity_poly.pdbx_strand_id
1 'polypeptide(L)'
;TFAAFCGGSIPAIASEQHNIIANKIMQLQQSSQRWIEIDLSRQRLIAWEGNTAVYAVVISSGKSSTPTRTGTFAVETKHRVTRMTGPDYDVPDVPYTMYYDGGMAIHGAYWHSLFGNPVTHGCTNVAVNHAKWLFEWASVGTPVVVHKSQV
;
A
#
# COMPACT_ATOMS: atom_id res chain seq x y z
N THR A 1 36.19 -21.13 -20.01
CA THR A 1 34.87 -21.70 -19.84
C THR A 1 33.96 -20.65 -19.20
N PHE A 2 33.19 -19.98 -20.01
CA PHE A 2 32.17 -19.06 -19.51
C PHE A 2 31.02 -19.89 -18.97
N ALA A 3 30.80 -19.77 -17.66
CA ALA A 3 29.55 -20.27 -17.09
C ALA A 3 28.42 -19.44 -17.69
N ALA A 4 27.52 -20.10 -18.38
CA ALA A 4 26.31 -19.45 -18.82
C ALA A 4 25.55 -18.98 -17.60
N PHE A 5 25.37 -17.69 -17.47
CA PHE A 5 24.46 -17.11 -16.49
C PHE A 5 23.05 -17.48 -16.90
N CYS A 6 22.54 -18.57 -16.38
CA CYS A 6 21.12 -18.84 -16.28
C CYS A 6 20.55 -18.18 -15.04
N GLY A 7 20.93 -16.94 -14.80
CA GLY A 7 20.22 -16.11 -13.86
C GLY A 7 19.06 -15.47 -14.59
N GLY A 8 17.83 -15.75 -14.18
CA GLY A 8 16.70 -15.02 -14.69
C GLY A 8 16.94 -13.54 -14.47
N SER A 9 17.34 -12.84 -15.52
CA SER A 9 17.48 -11.39 -15.47
C SER A 9 16.11 -10.80 -15.14
N ILE A 10 16.01 -10.06 -14.03
CA ILE A 10 14.86 -9.21 -13.77
C ILE A 10 14.68 -8.34 -15.00
N PRO A 11 13.48 -8.33 -15.63
CA PRO A 11 13.26 -7.45 -16.78
C PRO A 11 13.70 -6.01 -16.45
N ALA A 12 14.35 -5.34 -17.39
CA ALA A 12 14.88 -3.99 -17.19
C ALA A 12 13.82 -3.03 -16.59
N ILE A 13 12.55 -3.16 -17.01
CA ILE A 13 11.43 -2.36 -16.53
C ILE A 13 11.17 -2.60 -15.03
N ALA A 14 11.19 -3.86 -14.58
CA ALA A 14 10.98 -4.19 -13.16
C ALA A 14 12.14 -3.67 -12.29
N SER A 15 13.39 -3.78 -12.78
CA SER A 15 14.57 -3.24 -12.10
C SER A 15 14.51 -1.70 -12.00
N GLU A 16 14.08 -1.04 -13.07
CA GLU A 16 13.92 0.41 -13.11
C GLU A 16 12.84 0.88 -12.12
N GLN A 17 11.69 0.21 -12.08
CA GLN A 17 10.61 0.51 -11.14
C GLN A 17 11.07 0.30 -9.70
N HIS A 18 11.82 -0.76 -9.42
CA HIS A 18 12.41 -0.99 -8.11
C HIS A 18 13.31 0.17 -7.68
N ASN A 19 14.14 0.67 -8.59
CA ASN A 19 15.01 1.82 -8.33
C ASN A 19 14.21 3.10 -8.07
N ILE A 20 13.15 3.34 -8.82
CA ILE A 20 12.25 4.49 -8.62
C ILE A 20 11.63 4.46 -7.23
N ILE A 21 11.15 3.31 -6.80
CA ILE A 21 10.55 3.11 -5.47
C ILE A 21 11.61 3.35 -4.39
N ALA A 22 12.78 2.72 -4.50
CA ALA A 22 13.87 2.86 -3.52
C ALA A 22 14.34 4.32 -3.40
N ASN A 23 14.46 5.02 -4.51
CA ASN A 23 14.84 6.43 -4.53
C ASN A 23 13.76 7.31 -3.88
N LYS A 24 12.49 7.02 -4.13
CA LYS A 24 11.39 7.76 -3.50
C LYS A 24 11.38 7.58 -1.99
N ILE A 25 11.57 6.36 -1.50
CA ILE A 25 11.66 6.07 -0.07
C ILE A 25 12.81 6.86 0.55
N MET A 26 13.98 6.83 -0.08
CA MET A 26 15.16 7.57 0.41
C MET A 26 14.89 9.07 0.47
N GLN A 27 14.29 9.64 -0.58
CA GLN A 27 13.91 11.04 -0.64
C GLN A 27 12.95 11.42 0.49
N LEU A 28 11.93 10.60 0.73
CA LEU A 28 10.94 10.83 1.78
C LEU A 28 11.55 10.72 3.17
N GLN A 29 12.44 9.76 3.39
CA GLN A 29 13.17 9.60 4.66
C GLN A 29 14.07 10.81 4.98
N GLN A 30 14.58 11.48 3.97
CA GLN A 30 15.41 12.69 4.12
C GLN A 30 14.57 13.96 4.27
N SER A 31 13.27 13.87 4.08
CA SER A 31 12.33 14.98 4.25
C SER A 31 11.73 15.00 5.65
N SER A 32 10.91 15.98 5.93
CA SER A 32 10.05 16.04 7.13
C SER A 32 8.60 15.68 6.81
N GLN A 33 8.32 15.21 5.59
CA GLN A 33 6.96 14.91 5.14
C GLN A 33 6.36 13.71 5.86
N ARG A 34 5.04 13.73 6.02
CA ARG A 34 4.26 12.53 6.31
C ARG A 34 4.14 11.70 5.05
N TRP A 35 4.33 10.40 5.17
CA TRP A 35 4.15 9.47 4.06
C TRP A 35 3.81 8.08 4.58
N ILE A 36 3.23 7.27 3.70
CA ILE A 36 2.78 5.92 4.02
C ILE A 36 3.62 4.93 3.23
N GLU A 37 4.12 3.93 3.93
CA GLU A 37 4.77 2.76 3.33
C GLU A 37 3.84 1.56 3.42
N ILE A 38 3.60 0.88 2.29
CA ILE A 38 2.88 -0.39 2.26
C ILE A 38 3.87 -1.46 1.81
N ASP A 39 4.20 -2.36 2.74
CA ASP A 39 5.09 -3.50 2.49
C ASP A 39 4.23 -4.75 2.26
N LEU A 40 4.09 -5.14 1.00
CA LEU A 40 3.27 -6.27 0.61
C LEU A 40 3.86 -7.60 1.07
N SER A 41 5.19 -7.71 1.11
CA SER A 41 5.86 -8.95 1.54
C SER A 41 5.61 -9.26 3.01
N ARG A 42 5.56 -8.22 3.85
CA ARG A 42 5.32 -8.34 5.28
C ARG A 42 3.88 -8.11 5.69
N GLN A 43 3.01 -7.71 4.75
CA GLN A 43 1.62 -7.33 5.01
C GLN A 43 1.53 -6.30 6.12
N ARG A 44 2.28 -5.21 5.94
CA ARG A 44 2.33 -4.10 6.89
C ARG A 44 2.21 -2.76 6.21
N LEU A 45 1.59 -1.83 6.92
CA LEU A 45 1.56 -0.43 6.58
C LEU A 45 2.25 0.34 7.69
N ILE A 46 3.13 1.26 7.33
CA ILE A 46 3.85 2.11 8.27
C ILE A 46 3.61 3.56 7.88
N ALA A 47 3.17 4.35 8.86
CA ALA A 47 3.05 5.81 8.72
C ALA A 47 4.34 6.44 9.21
N TRP A 48 4.94 7.26 8.36
CA TRP A 48 6.22 7.91 8.59
C TRP A 48 6.10 9.42 8.64
N GLU A 49 6.90 10.05 9.48
CA GLU A 49 7.24 11.46 9.40
C GLU A 49 8.73 11.55 9.11
N GLY A 50 9.09 11.79 7.83
CA GLY A 50 10.48 11.66 7.39
C GLY A 50 11.00 10.25 7.63
N ASN A 51 12.01 10.12 8.49
CA ASN A 51 12.63 8.85 8.87
C ASN A 51 12.15 8.32 10.23
N THR A 52 11.06 8.86 10.76
CA THR A 52 10.50 8.43 12.04
C THR A 52 9.19 7.70 11.80
N ALA A 53 9.12 6.41 12.17
CA ALA A 53 7.89 5.64 12.13
C ALA A 53 7.00 6.09 13.29
N VAL A 54 5.79 6.59 12.97
CA VAL A 54 4.85 7.09 13.98
C VAL A 54 3.68 6.13 14.22
N TYR A 55 3.43 5.21 13.29
CA TYR A 55 2.36 4.23 13.41
C TYR A 55 2.66 3.05 12.50
N ALA A 56 2.40 1.82 12.97
CA ALA A 56 2.60 0.62 12.16
C ALA A 56 1.47 -0.36 12.44
N VAL A 57 0.90 -0.92 11.37
CA VAL A 57 -0.24 -1.83 11.47
C VAL A 57 -0.10 -2.99 10.51
N VAL A 58 -0.74 -4.11 10.85
CA VAL A 58 -0.89 -5.26 9.97
C VAL A 58 -2.04 -4.98 9.01
N ILE A 59 -1.86 -5.36 7.75
CA ILE A 59 -2.83 -5.14 6.68
C ILE A 59 -3.19 -6.43 5.98
N SER A 60 -4.20 -6.36 5.11
CA SER A 60 -4.45 -7.36 4.07
C SER A 60 -4.44 -6.66 2.72
N SER A 61 -3.55 -7.10 1.85
CA SER A 61 -3.46 -6.62 0.47
C SER A 61 -4.20 -7.53 -0.49
N GLY A 62 -4.09 -7.25 -1.80
CA GLY A 62 -4.70 -8.07 -2.84
C GLY A 62 -4.14 -9.49 -2.86
N LYS A 63 -5.04 -10.44 -3.08
CA LYS A 63 -4.66 -11.85 -3.29
C LYS A 63 -3.87 -11.99 -4.62
N SER A 64 -3.25 -13.15 -4.84
CA SER A 64 -2.37 -13.37 -5.99
C SER A 64 -3.04 -13.15 -7.35
N SER A 65 -4.35 -13.40 -7.44
CA SER A 65 -5.12 -13.17 -8.68
C SER A 65 -5.57 -11.71 -8.86
N THR A 66 -5.55 -10.92 -7.81
CA THR A 66 -5.91 -9.49 -7.80
C THR A 66 -4.91 -8.69 -6.97
N PRO A 67 -3.64 -8.67 -7.37
CA PRO A 67 -2.58 -8.10 -6.53
C PRO A 67 -2.72 -6.59 -6.37
N THR A 68 -2.27 -6.08 -5.23
CA THR A 68 -2.07 -4.66 -5.03
C THR A 68 -0.86 -4.21 -5.85
N ARG A 69 -1.03 -3.16 -6.64
CA ARG A 69 0.02 -2.66 -7.52
C ARG A 69 1.11 -1.94 -6.73
N THR A 70 2.37 -2.28 -7.03
CA THR A 70 3.53 -1.57 -6.48
C THR A 70 3.75 -0.25 -7.22
N GLY A 71 4.33 0.71 -6.56
CA GLY A 71 4.64 2.01 -7.15
C GLY A 71 4.66 3.14 -6.14
N THR A 72 4.74 4.34 -6.66
CA THR A 72 4.71 5.58 -5.89
C THR A 72 3.44 6.35 -6.22
N PHE A 73 2.63 6.58 -5.21
CA PHE A 73 1.32 7.19 -5.33
C PHE A 73 1.16 8.30 -4.30
N ALA A 74 0.01 8.93 -4.29
CA ALA A 74 -0.38 9.87 -3.24
C ALA A 74 -1.87 9.73 -2.96
N VAL A 75 -2.30 10.07 -1.76
CA VAL A 75 -3.72 10.10 -1.43
C VAL A 75 -4.43 11.11 -2.35
N GLU A 76 -5.38 10.62 -3.13
CA GLU A 76 -6.13 11.42 -4.11
C GLU A 76 -7.41 11.98 -3.52
N THR A 77 -8.17 11.13 -2.83
CA THR A 77 -9.44 11.51 -2.20
C THR A 77 -9.61 10.76 -0.88
N LYS A 78 -10.41 11.35 0.02
CA LYS A 78 -10.71 10.77 1.32
C LYS A 78 -12.22 10.76 1.53
N HIS A 79 -12.75 9.62 1.99
CA HIS A 79 -14.16 9.43 2.28
C HIS A 79 -14.32 8.77 3.63
N ARG A 80 -15.09 9.41 4.51
CA ARG A 80 -15.34 8.83 5.83
C ARG A 80 -16.09 7.51 5.73
N VAL A 81 -17.03 7.43 4.79
CA VAL A 81 -17.81 6.23 4.46
C VAL A 81 -18.06 6.25 2.96
N THR A 82 -17.88 5.11 2.30
CA THR A 82 -18.17 4.98 0.87
C THR A 82 -18.56 3.55 0.53
N ARG A 83 -19.31 3.38 -0.55
CA ARG A 83 -19.63 2.08 -1.12
C ARG A 83 -18.54 1.72 -2.12
N MET A 84 -18.01 0.50 -2.03
CA MET A 84 -17.00 0.00 -2.97
C MET A 84 -17.58 -1.14 -3.80
N THR A 85 -17.56 -0.99 -5.12
CA THR A 85 -18.10 -1.98 -6.05
C THR A 85 -17.04 -2.41 -7.05
N GLY A 86 -17.14 -3.64 -7.51
CA GLY A 86 -16.32 -4.21 -8.55
C GLY A 86 -17.07 -5.31 -9.27
N PRO A 87 -16.45 -6.01 -10.24
CA PRO A 87 -17.13 -7.05 -11.03
C PRO A 87 -17.76 -8.17 -10.19
N ASP A 88 -17.17 -8.50 -9.05
CA ASP A 88 -17.57 -9.61 -8.19
C ASP A 88 -17.71 -9.22 -6.72
N TYR A 89 -17.78 -7.93 -6.42
CA TYR A 89 -18.00 -7.46 -5.05
C TYR A 89 -18.82 -6.17 -5.01
N ASP A 90 -19.53 -6.01 -3.91
CA ASP A 90 -20.30 -4.81 -3.59
C ASP A 90 -20.38 -4.71 -2.08
N VAL A 91 -19.60 -3.78 -1.51
CA VAL A 91 -19.48 -3.61 -0.07
C VAL A 91 -19.99 -2.22 0.31
N PRO A 92 -21.09 -2.13 1.06
CA PRO A 92 -21.60 -0.84 1.54
C PRO A 92 -20.80 -0.37 2.77
N ASP A 93 -20.90 0.93 3.04
CA ASP A 93 -20.44 1.56 4.28
C ASP A 93 -18.98 1.27 4.62
N VAL A 94 -18.11 1.27 3.62
CA VAL A 94 -16.66 1.07 3.83
C VAL A 94 -16.10 2.29 4.55
N PRO A 95 -15.56 2.12 5.77
CA PRO A 95 -15.16 3.27 6.58
C PRO A 95 -13.74 3.72 6.28
N TYR A 96 -13.50 5.02 6.47
CA TYR A 96 -12.19 5.65 6.45
C TYR A 96 -11.37 5.28 5.21
N THR A 97 -11.92 5.59 4.05
CA THR A 97 -11.37 5.22 2.75
C THR A 97 -10.51 6.35 2.19
N MET A 98 -9.27 6.01 1.83
CA MET A 98 -8.34 6.91 1.15
C MET A 98 -7.92 6.28 -0.16
N TYR A 99 -8.45 6.79 -1.27
CA TYR A 99 -8.03 6.35 -2.60
C TYR A 99 -6.67 6.92 -2.94
N TYR A 100 -5.77 6.10 -3.48
CA TYR A 100 -4.43 6.53 -3.87
C TYR A 100 -4.04 6.10 -5.29
N ASP A 101 -4.79 5.21 -5.92
CA ASP A 101 -4.49 4.72 -7.27
C ASP A 101 -5.79 4.24 -7.92
N GLY A 102 -6.50 5.15 -8.60
CA GLY A 102 -7.77 4.84 -9.24
C GLY A 102 -8.77 4.27 -8.24
N GLY A 103 -9.15 3.00 -8.42
CA GLY A 103 -10.04 2.30 -7.50
C GLY A 103 -9.36 1.68 -6.30
N MET A 104 -8.03 1.76 -6.18
CA MET A 104 -7.27 1.21 -5.06
C MET A 104 -7.25 2.18 -3.89
N ALA A 105 -7.52 1.67 -2.69
CA ALA A 105 -7.60 2.49 -1.49
C ALA A 105 -7.05 1.78 -0.27
N ILE A 106 -6.67 2.59 0.72
CA ILE A 106 -6.49 2.15 2.11
C ILE A 106 -7.83 2.39 2.79
N HIS A 107 -8.40 1.38 3.42
CA HIS A 107 -9.70 1.54 4.08
C HIS A 107 -9.89 0.55 5.22
N GLY A 108 -10.82 0.84 6.11
CA GLY A 108 -11.24 -0.08 7.15
C GLY A 108 -12.01 -1.25 6.58
N ALA A 109 -11.82 -2.44 7.15
CA ALA A 109 -12.58 -3.63 6.82
C ALA A 109 -13.24 -4.19 8.07
N TYR A 110 -14.57 -4.15 8.13
CA TYR A 110 -15.35 -4.67 9.24
C TYR A 110 -15.79 -6.12 9.01
N TRP A 111 -15.68 -6.61 7.76
CA TRP A 111 -16.25 -7.91 7.35
C TRP A 111 -15.31 -9.09 7.47
N HIS A 112 -14.06 -8.88 7.86
CA HIS A 112 -13.12 -9.97 8.13
C HIS A 112 -12.07 -9.56 9.17
N SER A 113 -11.37 -10.57 9.69
CA SER A 113 -10.26 -10.40 10.63
C SER A 113 -8.99 -11.12 10.17
N LEU A 114 -8.82 -11.30 8.85
CA LEU A 114 -7.72 -12.07 8.26
C LEU A 114 -6.47 -11.22 8.00
N PHE A 115 -6.29 -10.15 8.76
CA PHE A 115 -5.15 -9.25 8.60
C PHE A 115 -3.83 -9.99 8.76
N GLY A 116 -2.87 -9.65 7.89
CA GLY A 116 -1.62 -10.37 7.75
C GLY A 116 -1.58 -11.26 6.51
N ASN A 117 -2.73 -11.47 5.86
CA ASN A 117 -2.86 -12.34 4.68
C ASN A 117 -3.40 -11.55 3.48
N PRO A 118 -2.90 -11.82 2.26
CA PRO A 118 -3.40 -11.19 1.05
C PRO A 118 -4.74 -11.83 0.63
N VAL A 119 -5.84 -11.13 0.86
CA VAL A 119 -7.20 -11.67 0.65
C VAL A 119 -8.12 -10.73 -0.11
N THR A 120 -7.67 -9.54 -0.51
CA THR A 120 -8.53 -8.52 -1.12
C THR A 120 -8.52 -8.56 -2.65
N HIS A 121 -9.32 -7.69 -3.25
CA HIS A 121 -9.37 -7.48 -4.71
C HIS A 121 -8.35 -6.41 -5.18
N GLY A 122 -7.37 -6.05 -4.33
CA GLY A 122 -6.32 -5.10 -4.65
C GLY A 122 -6.18 -3.96 -3.65
N CYS A 123 -7.22 -3.64 -2.91
CA CYS A 123 -7.16 -2.62 -1.85
C CYS A 123 -6.32 -3.08 -0.66
N THR A 124 -5.91 -2.12 0.14
CA THR A 124 -5.22 -2.34 1.40
C THR A 124 -6.23 -2.25 2.55
N ASN A 125 -6.59 -3.39 3.10
CA ASN A 125 -7.54 -3.48 4.20
C ASN A 125 -6.84 -3.36 5.55
N VAL A 126 -7.42 -2.59 6.43
CA VAL A 126 -6.91 -2.34 7.79
C VAL A 126 -8.06 -2.51 8.77
N ALA A 127 -7.77 -2.86 10.02
CA ALA A 127 -8.79 -2.85 11.06
C ALA A 127 -9.37 -1.45 11.20
N VAL A 128 -10.67 -1.35 11.47
CA VAL A 128 -11.41 -0.09 11.43
C VAL A 128 -10.81 0.99 12.34
N ASN A 129 -10.38 0.62 13.54
CA ASN A 129 -9.75 1.56 14.48
C ASN A 129 -8.42 2.11 13.94
N HIS A 130 -7.63 1.29 13.26
CA HIS A 130 -6.37 1.72 12.63
C HIS A 130 -6.64 2.57 11.39
N ALA A 131 -7.65 2.20 10.60
CA ALA A 131 -8.07 2.99 9.45
C ALA A 131 -8.50 4.40 9.87
N LYS A 132 -9.20 4.52 10.99
CA LYS A 132 -9.59 5.82 11.55
C LYS A 132 -8.37 6.68 11.87
N TRP A 133 -7.38 6.11 12.56
CA TRP A 133 -6.16 6.82 12.89
C TRP A 133 -5.44 7.33 11.65
N LEU A 134 -5.26 6.45 10.66
CA LEU A 134 -4.60 6.80 9.39
C LEU A 134 -5.34 7.88 8.63
N PHE A 135 -6.67 7.79 8.59
CA PHE A 135 -7.54 8.75 7.92
C PHE A 135 -7.42 10.15 8.55
N GLU A 136 -7.38 10.23 9.87
CA GLU A 136 -7.26 11.50 10.57
C GLU A 136 -5.84 12.09 10.44
N TRP A 137 -4.84 11.24 10.34
CA TRP A 137 -3.44 11.66 10.24
C TRP A 137 -3.04 12.08 8.82
N ALA A 138 -3.47 11.35 7.80
CA ALA A 138 -3.10 11.60 6.42
C ALA A 138 -3.97 12.68 5.78
N SER A 139 -3.42 13.35 4.77
CA SER A 139 -4.11 14.37 3.98
C SER A 139 -4.12 13.98 2.51
N VAL A 140 -5.00 14.58 1.72
CA VAL A 140 -4.88 14.51 0.26
C VAL A 140 -3.49 15.03 -0.12
N GLY A 141 -2.78 14.27 -0.96
CA GLY A 141 -1.40 14.55 -1.33
C GLY A 141 -0.36 13.81 -0.51
N THR A 142 -0.71 13.19 0.62
CA THR A 142 0.23 12.36 1.39
C THR A 142 0.78 11.25 0.50
N PRO A 143 2.11 11.14 0.33
CA PRO A 143 2.69 10.08 -0.49
C PRO A 143 2.38 8.69 0.05
N VAL A 144 2.13 7.76 -0.87
CA VAL A 144 1.90 6.34 -0.57
C VAL A 144 2.86 5.54 -1.44
N VAL A 145 3.78 4.81 -0.83
CA VAL A 145 4.76 3.99 -1.53
C VAL A 145 4.44 2.52 -1.26
N VAL A 146 4.15 1.79 -2.32
CA VAL A 146 3.79 0.38 -2.25
C VAL A 146 4.93 -0.45 -2.84
N HIS A 147 5.46 -1.39 -2.07
CA HIS A 147 6.57 -2.22 -2.52
C HIS A 147 6.49 -3.65 -1.96
N LYS A 148 7.28 -4.51 -2.56
CA LYS A 148 7.60 -5.82 -2.00
C LYS A 148 9.02 -5.73 -1.45
N SER A 149 9.19 -6.04 -0.16
CA SER A 149 10.53 -6.06 0.43
C SER A 149 11.42 -7.00 -0.34
N GLN A 150 12.56 -6.50 -0.77
CA GLN A 150 13.64 -7.33 -1.28
C GLN A 150 14.64 -7.51 -0.15
N VAL A 151 14.74 -8.71 0.29
CA VAL A 151 15.75 -9.09 1.26
C VAL A 151 17.00 -9.47 0.50
#